data_5cc457fb1ab80e45fe5fc792571070f1
#
_entry.id   5cc457fb1ab80e45fe5fc792571070f1
#
_cell.length_a   1.000
_cell.length_b   1.000
_cell.length_c   1.000
_cell.angle_alpha   90.00
_cell.angle_beta   90.00
_cell.angle_gamma   90.00
#
_symmetry.space_group_name_H-M   'P 1'
#
loop_
_entity.id
_entity.type
_entity.pdbx_description
1 polymer ?
#
loop_
_entity_poly.entity_id
_entity_poly.type
_entity_poly.pdbx_seq_one_letter_code
_entity_poly.pdbx_strand_id
1 'polypeptide(L)'
;MGCGSSTAKINEHKAALASAEFSGTLSWGGLASITGTLSAVKAGKGKAEVKDASGTVLLRAEYLTGEGTVVTDPTTGSAVVLIVNTQMGNLFMKKPTLWSVYTATATSSGQKPEATPAGAQMYRLGTFTSGFNPKKPMVYTDTSGEVVLSLKGFAGSACTLVNGPDGTMAAAVVEGVSLGFPLIGTCTFAKGVDPIMALAMSSAFLSISGGA
;
A
#
# COMPACT_ATOMS: atom_id res chain seq x y z
N MET A 1 -5.88 -26.13 -1.84
CA MET A 1 -5.65 -25.94 -0.39
C MET A 1 -5.45 -24.44 -0.18
N GLY A 2 -6.46 -23.76 0.37
CA GLY A 2 -6.44 -22.32 0.56
C GLY A 2 -5.47 -21.94 1.67
N CYS A 3 -4.49 -21.10 1.35
CA CYS A 3 -3.66 -20.41 2.34
C CYS A 3 -4.45 -19.25 2.97
N GLY A 4 -5.62 -19.53 3.55
CA GLY A 4 -6.32 -18.56 4.37
C GLY A 4 -5.66 -18.51 5.75
N SER A 5 -5.11 -17.36 6.13
CA SER A 5 -4.79 -17.13 7.53
C SER A 5 -6.09 -17.16 8.33
N SER A 6 -6.15 -17.94 9.40
CA SER A 6 -7.30 -17.93 10.29
C SER A 6 -7.37 -16.58 11.03
N THR A 7 -8.57 -16.17 11.49
CA THR A 7 -8.72 -14.96 12.32
C THR A 7 -7.79 -14.97 13.54
N ALA A 8 -7.53 -16.16 14.12
CA ALA A 8 -6.57 -16.32 15.20
C ALA A 8 -5.14 -15.87 14.81
N LYS A 9 -4.65 -16.27 13.63
CA LYS A 9 -3.33 -15.82 13.14
C LYS A 9 -3.28 -14.31 12.88
N ILE A 10 -4.36 -13.72 12.39
CA ILE A 10 -4.44 -12.27 12.20
C ILE A 10 -4.31 -11.55 13.54
N ASN A 11 -5.01 -12.01 14.57
CA ASN A 11 -4.93 -11.43 15.91
C ASN A 11 -3.53 -11.60 16.53
N GLU A 12 -2.90 -12.74 16.31
CA GLU A 12 -1.50 -13.00 16.72
C GLU A 12 -0.53 -12.02 16.04
N HIS A 13 -0.68 -11.83 14.72
CA HIS A 13 0.13 -10.83 13.99
C HIS A 13 -0.10 -9.41 14.50
N LYS A 14 -1.35 -9.02 14.77
CA LYS A 14 -1.65 -7.68 15.32
C LYS A 14 -1.01 -7.47 16.69
N ALA A 15 -1.04 -8.47 17.56
CA ALA A 15 -0.38 -8.38 18.86
C ALA A 15 1.14 -8.22 18.74
N ALA A 16 1.76 -8.89 17.77
CA ALA A 16 3.20 -8.78 17.52
C ALA A 16 3.61 -7.39 16.98
N LEU A 17 2.71 -6.69 16.26
CA LEU A 17 3.02 -5.37 15.67
C LEU A 17 3.33 -4.30 16.71
N ALA A 18 2.77 -4.38 17.91
CA ALA A 18 2.95 -3.38 18.96
C ALA A 18 4.43 -3.24 19.42
N SER A 19 5.20 -4.32 19.31
CA SER A 19 6.63 -4.35 19.69
C SER A 19 7.58 -4.41 18.50
N ALA A 20 7.06 -4.51 17.27
CA ALA A 20 7.86 -4.60 16.07
C ALA A 20 8.34 -3.21 15.61
N GLU A 21 9.60 -3.12 15.20
CA GLU A 21 10.19 -1.92 14.62
C GLU A 21 11.00 -2.30 13.39
N PHE A 22 10.81 -1.56 12.30
CA PHE A 22 11.55 -1.74 11.07
C PHE A 22 12.33 -0.48 10.74
N SER A 23 13.61 -0.63 10.42
CA SER A 23 14.46 0.46 9.95
C SER A 23 14.38 0.57 8.43
N GLY A 24 14.24 1.78 7.91
CA GLY A 24 14.44 2.08 6.50
C GLY A 24 13.28 1.81 5.57
N THR A 25 12.11 1.48 6.08
CA THR A 25 10.92 1.36 5.25
C THR A 25 10.24 2.71 5.06
N LEU A 26 10.18 3.13 3.81
CA LEU A 26 9.19 4.02 3.24
C LEU A 26 8.68 5.14 4.17
N SER A 27 9.48 6.15 4.38
CA SER A 27 8.97 7.38 4.97
C SER A 27 8.79 8.45 3.90
N TRP A 28 7.60 8.59 3.39
CA TRP A 28 7.23 9.76 2.64
C TRP A 28 6.48 10.69 3.59
N GLY A 29 7.14 11.70 4.00
CA GLY A 29 6.65 12.87 4.70
C GLY A 29 5.53 12.68 5.74
N GLY A 30 5.83 12.89 7.00
CA GLY A 30 4.83 13.12 8.05
C GLY A 30 4.17 11.89 8.69
N LEU A 31 4.03 10.77 8.01
CA LEU A 31 3.44 9.56 8.60
C LEU A 31 4.45 8.63 9.29
N ALA A 32 5.74 8.81 9.06
CA ALA A 32 6.78 8.00 9.69
C ALA A 32 6.80 8.09 11.23
N SER A 33 6.24 9.17 11.78
CA SER A 33 6.11 9.37 13.22
C SER A 33 4.82 8.78 13.82
N ILE A 34 3.86 8.36 12.97
CA ILE A 34 2.59 7.79 13.40
C ILE A 34 2.79 6.31 13.64
N THR A 35 2.34 5.83 14.76
CA THR A 35 2.37 4.41 15.13
C THR A 35 0.97 3.92 15.47
N GLY A 36 0.71 2.65 15.23
CA GLY A 36 -0.51 1.99 15.68
C GLY A 36 -1.51 1.70 14.57
N THR A 37 -2.62 2.42 14.51
CA THR A 37 -3.72 2.10 13.60
C THR A 37 -4.18 3.32 12.82
N LEU A 38 -4.33 3.16 11.51
CA LEU A 38 -4.98 4.12 10.63
C LEU A 38 -6.21 3.49 9.99
N SER A 39 -7.25 4.30 9.79
CA SER A 39 -8.46 3.89 9.10
C SER A 39 -8.67 4.74 7.85
N ALA A 40 -8.79 4.10 6.70
CA ALA A 40 -9.20 4.74 5.46
C ALA A 40 -10.68 4.47 5.23
N VAL A 41 -11.49 5.51 5.28
CA VAL A 41 -12.96 5.43 5.19
C VAL A 41 -13.46 6.12 3.93
N LYS A 42 -14.53 5.58 3.34
CA LYS A 42 -15.14 6.16 2.15
C LYS A 42 -15.70 7.55 2.45
N ALA A 43 -15.30 8.55 1.66
CA ALA A 43 -15.73 9.95 1.77
C ALA A 43 -16.53 10.43 0.55
N GLY A 44 -16.87 9.53 -0.38
CA GLY A 44 -17.62 9.82 -1.61
C GLY A 44 -17.29 8.82 -2.71
N LYS A 45 -17.81 9.06 -3.91
CA LYS A 45 -17.48 8.24 -5.09
C LYS A 45 -16.01 8.49 -5.47
N GLY A 46 -15.20 7.44 -5.44
CA GLY A 46 -13.78 7.54 -5.74
C GLY A 46 -12.95 8.30 -4.70
N LYS A 47 -13.49 8.56 -3.48
CA LYS A 47 -12.79 9.34 -2.45
C LYS A 47 -12.75 8.60 -1.13
N ALA A 48 -11.64 8.73 -0.42
CA ALA A 48 -11.46 8.24 0.94
C ALA A 48 -10.73 9.27 1.82
N GLU A 49 -10.95 9.18 3.12
CA GLU A 49 -10.19 9.90 4.14
C GLU A 49 -9.42 8.92 5.00
N VAL A 50 -8.12 9.15 5.15
CA VAL A 50 -7.27 8.40 6.06
C VAL A 50 -7.25 9.10 7.40
N LYS A 51 -7.65 8.40 8.45
CA LYS A 51 -7.82 8.94 9.81
C LYS A 51 -6.95 8.19 10.80
N ASP A 52 -6.47 8.91 11.81
CA ASP A 52 -5.84 8.30 12.97
C ASP A 52 -6.87 7.68 13.93
N ALA A 53 -6.39 7.14 15.05
CA ALA A 53 -7.24 6.54 16.07
C ALA A 53 -8.16 7.55 16.78
N SER A 54 -7.86 8.84 16.73
CA SER A 54 -8.71 9.92 17.27
C SER A 54 -9.81 10.35 16.29
N GLY A 55 -9.76 9.87 15.04
CA GLY A 55 -10.67 10.28 13.97
C GLY A 55 -10.20 11.52 13.21
N THR A 56 -9.01 12.05 13.50
CA THR A 56 -8.43 13.18 12.78
C THR A 56 -8.06 12.77 11.36
N VAL A 57 -8.48 13.56 10.36
CA VAL A 57 -8.13 13.33 8.96
C VAL A 57 -6.67 13.72 8.74
N LEU A 58 -5.85 12.74 8.42
CA LEU A 58 -4.42 12.92 8.13
C LEU A 58 -4.16 13.12 6.64
N LEU A 59 -4.90 12.40 5.80
CA LEU A 59 -4.74 12.43 4.34
C LEU A 59 -6.10 12.24 3.67
N ARG A 60 -6.18 12.67 2.40
CA ARG A 60 -7.28 12.34 1.51
C ARG A 60 -6.77 11.58 0.31
N ALA A 61 -7.53 10.60 -0.13
CA ALA A 61 -7.25 9.84 -1.34
C ALA A 61 -8.40 10.01 -2.33
N GLU A 62 -8.06 10.23 -3.60
CA GLU A 62 -9.02 10.33 -4.70
C GLU A 62 -8.53 9.51 -5.90
N TYR A 63 -9.42 8.70 -6.45
CA TYR A 63 -9.16 7.99 -7.70
C TYR A 63 -9.54 8.88 -8.89
N LEU A 64 -8.56 9.20 -9.70
CA LEU A 64 -8.71 9.96 -10.94
C LEU A 64 -8.55 9.00 -12.13
N THR A 65 -9.58 8.92 -12.95
CA THR A 65 -9.61 8.02 -14.12
C THR A 65 -8.45 8.35 -15.07
N GLY A 66 -7.62 7.36 -15.36
CA GLY A 66 -6.42 7.52 -16.22
C GLY A 66 -5.18 8.02 -15.49
N GLU A 67 -5.31 8.58 -14.29
CA GLU A 67 -4.18 9.13 -13.53
C GLU A 67 -3.78 8.24 -12.34
N GLY A 68 -4.74 7.51 -11.77
CA GLY A 68 -4.52 6.65 -10.61
C GLY A 68 -5.09 7.21 -9.31
N THR A 69 -4.56 6.78 -8.17
CA THR A 69 -4.97 7.26 -6.86
C THR A 69 -4.01 8.34 -6.37
N VAL A 70 -4.51 9.55 -6.25
CA VAL A 70 -3.79 10.69 -5.67
C VAL A 70 -4.08 10.75 -4.18
N VAL A 71 -3.04 10.83 -3.37
CA VAL A 71 -3.12 11.05 -1.92
C VAL A 71 -2.65 12.47 -1.63
N THR A 72 -3.46 13.24 -0.94
CA THR A 72 -3.21 14.66 -0.68
C THR A 72 -3.18 14.97 0.81
N ASP A 73 -2.40 15.96 1.18
CA ASP A 73 -2.47 16.60 2.50
C ASP A 73 -3.77 17.42 2.58
N PRO A 74 -4.64 17.20 3.57
CA PRO A 74 -5.91 17.90 3.69
C PRO A 74 -5.76 19.40 4.01
N THR A 75 -4.62 19.82 4.57
CA THR A 75 -4.35 21.19 4.98
C THR A 75 -3.91 22.05 3.79
N THR A 76 -2.99 21.52 2.99
CA THR A 76 -2.41 22.25 1.86
C THR A 76 -3.07 21.92 0.53
N GLY A 77 -3.79 20.80 0.44
CA GLY A 77 -4.32 20.27 -0.81
C GLY A 77 -3.25 19.70 -1.74
N SER A 78 -1.98 19.72 -1.32
CA SER A 78 -0.86 19.25 -2.12
C SER A 78 -0.85 17.73 -2.25
N ALA A 79 -0.57 17.23 -3.45
CA ALA A 79 -0.36 15.80 -3.66
C ALA A 79 0.93 15.36 -2.93
N VAL A 80 0.81 14.33 -2.09
CA VAL A 80 1.94 13.74 -1.36
C VAL A 80 2.37 12.40 -1.96
N VAL A 81 1.40 11.61 -2.42
CA VAL A 81 1.66 10.33 -3.11
C VAL A 81 0.72 10.16 -4.29
N LEU A 82 1.24 9.56 -5.34
CA LEU A 82 0.47 9.09 -6.50
C LEU A 82 0.75 7.60 -6.72
N ILE A 83 -0.32 6.81 -6.81
CA ILE A 83 -0.26 5.37 -7.10
C ILE A 83 -0.93 5.12 -8.44
N VAL A 84 -0.16 4.69 -9.42
CA VAL A 84 -0.61 4.52 -10.81
C VAL A 84 -0.41 3.09 -11.27
N ASN A 85 -1.43 2.54 -11.92
CA ASN A 85 -1.27 1.31 -12.68
C ASN A 85 -0.49 1.61 -13.97
N THR A 86 0.76 1.19 -14.02
CA THR A 86 1.65 1.43 -15.18
C THR A 86 1.70 0.27 -16.16
N GLN A 87 1.18 -0.90 -15.76
CA GLN A 87 1.07 -2.06 -16.63
C GLN A 87 -0.09 -2.95 -16.18
N MET A 88 -1.09 -3.09 -17.04
CA MET A 88 -2.15 -4.09 -16.85
C MET A 88 -1.59 -5.49 -17.07
N GLY A 89 -1.89 -6.39 -16.13
CA GLY A 89 -1.55 -7.80 -16.24
C GLY A 89 -2.25 -8.44 -17.45
N ASN A 90 -1.58 -9.39 -18.05
CA ASN A 90 -2.15 -10.20 -19.13
C ASN A 90 -1.89 -11.68 -18.85
N LEU A 91 -2.99 -12.41 -18.62
CA LEU A 91 -2.95 -13.83 -18.27
C LEU A 91 -2.30 -14.67 -19.38
N PHE A 92 -2.63 -14.41 -20.63
CA PHE A 92 -2.13 -15.17 -21.77
C PHE A 92 -0.65 -14.90 -22.04
N MET A 93 -0.19 -13.67 -21.82
CA MET A 93 1.20 -13.29 -22.00
C MET A 93 2.04 -13.45 -20.73
N LYS A 94 1.46 -13.96 -19.64
CA LYS A 94 2.12 -14.11 -18.32
C LYS A 94 2.75 -12.82 -17.82
N LYS A 95 2.14 -11.67 -18.14
CA LYS A 95 2.61 -10.36 -17.66
C LYS A 95 1.95 -10.01 -16.34
N PRO A 96 2.74 -9.62 -15.32
CA PRO A 96 2.19 -9.14 -14.06
C PRO A 96 1.50 -7.78 -14.23
N THR A 97 0.62 -7.44 -13.31
CA THR A 97 0.15 -6.07 -13.15
C THR A 97 1.15 -5.29 -12.31
N LEU A 98 1.51 -4.11 -12.75
CA LEU A 98 2.46 -3.22 -12.06
C LEU A 98 1.77 -1.93 -11.66
N TRP A 99 2.04 -1.49 -10.43
CA TRP A 99 1.70 -0.15 -9.95
C TRP A 99 2.97 0.57 -9.57
N SER A 100 3.16 1.77 -10.10
CA SER A 100 4.25 2.66 -9.69
C SER A 100 3.75 3.63 -8.64
N VAL A 101 4.61 3.92 -7.68
CA VAL A 101 4.36 4.82 -6.57
C VAL A 101 5.30 6.00 -6.67
N TYR A 102 4.74 7.19 -6.63
CA TYR A 102 5.46 8.45 -6.75
C TYR A 102 5.16 9.35 -5.55
N THR A 103 6.11 10.22 -5.24
CA THR A 103 5.98 11.27 -4.22
C THR A 103 6.33 12.63 -4.82
N ALA A 104 5.80 13.70 -4.23
CA ALA A 104 6.10 15.07 -4.64
C ALA A 104 7.51 15.53 -4.24
N THR A 105 8.13 14.88 -3.25
CA THR A 105 9.45 15.23 -2.73
C THR A 105 10.44 14.09 -2.90
N ALA A 106 11.71 14.43 -3.18
CA ALA A 106 12.79 13.44 -3.22
C ALA A 106 12.98 12.78 -1.85
N THR A 107 13.17 11.47 -1.85
CA THR A 107 13.41 10.67 -0.63
C THR A 107 14.89 10.37 -0.40
N SER A 108 15.72 10.64 -1.40
CA SER A 108 17.18 10.50 -1.32
C SER A 108 17.90 11.61 -2.06
N SER A 109 19.12 11.92 -1.64
CA SER A 109 19.98 12.88 -2.34
C SER A 109 20.29 12.40 -3.74
N GLY A 110 20.14 13.30 -4.72
CA GLY A 110 20.40 13.00 -6.14
C GLY A 110 19.28 12.27 -6.90
N GLN A 111 18.18 11.95 -6.25
CA GLN A 111 17.02 11.40 -6.93
C GLN A 111 16.46 12.42 -7.93
N LYS A 112 16.21 11.96 -9.16
CA LYS A 112 15.64 12.81 -10.22
C LYS A 112 14.15 12.57 -10.36
N PRO A 113 13.34 13.62 -10.63
CA PRO A 113 11.93 13.42 -10.93
C PRO A 113 11.76 12.70 -12.28
N GLU A 114 10.70 11.92 -12.36
CA GLU A 114 10.25 11.21 -13.57
C GLU A 114 8.88 11.74 -13.97
N ALA A 115 8.57 11.73 -15.27
CA ALA A 115 7.23 12.03 -15.74
C ALA A 115 6.28 10.89 -15.35
N THR A 116 5.21 11.22 -14.64
CA THR A 116 4.12 10.28 -14.40
C THR A 116 3.31 10.05 -15.69
N PRO A 117 2.47 9.01 -15.78
CA PRO A 117 1.57 8.83 -16.92
C PRO A 117 0.68 10.04 -17.23
N ALA A 118 0.33 10.84 -16.22
CA ALA A 118 -0.41 12.09 -16.37
C ALA A 118 0.48 13.31 -16.72
N GLY A 119 1.79 13.12 -16.88
CA GLY A 119 2.75 14.16 -17.27
C GLY A 119 3.30 15.00 -16.12
N ALA A 120 2.87 14.80 -14.89
CA ALA A 120 3.44 15.48 -13.72
C ALA A 120 4.87 14.97 -13.44
N GLN A 121 5.76 15.87 -13.00
CA GLN A 121 7.11 15.51 -12.58
C GLN A 121 7.08 15.13 -11.10
N MET A 122 7.34 13.87 -10.80
CA MET A 122 7.34 13.32 -9.44
C MET A 122 8.51 12.36 -9.25
N TYR A 123 8.83 12.05 -8.01
CA TYR A 123 9.91 11.13 -7.65
C TYR A 123 9.34 9.73 -7.43
N ARG A 124 9.86 8.73 -8.13
CA ARG A 124 9.41 7.35 -7.95
C ARG A 124 9.93 6.80 -6.63
N LEU A 125 9.03 6.26 -5.82
CA LEU A 125 9.37 5.54 -4.59
C LEU A 125 9.68 4.07 -4.84
N GLY A 126 8.97 3.46 -5.77
CA GLY A 126 9.09 2.04 -6.10
C GLY A 126 7.89 1.52 -6.87
N THR A 127 7.76 0.21 -6.90
CA THR A 127 6.68 -0.49 -7.60
C THR A 127 6.13 -1.63 -6.75
N PHE A 128 4.85 -1.87 -6.80
CA PHE A 128 4.31 -3.14 -6.34
C PHE A 128 3.76 -3.95 -7.51
N THR A 129 4.05 -5.25 -7.44
CA THR A 129 3.79 -6.19 -8.51
C THR A 129 2.87 -7.28 -8.00
N SER A 130 1.74 -7.48 -8.67
CA SER A 130 1.02 -8.73 -8.51
C SER A 130 1.67 -9.80 -9.35
N GLY A 131 2.02 -10.91 -8.73
CA GLY A 131 2.46 -12.07 -9.51
C GLY A 131 1.33 -12.55 -10.42
N PHE A 132 1.66 -12.93 -11.65
CA PHE A 132 0.77 -13.65 -12.53
C PHE A 132 0.27 -14.98 -11.90
N ASN A 133 1.10 -15.58 -11.07
CA ASN A 133 0.79 -16.81 -10.35
C ASN A 133 0.22 -16.47 -8.99
N PRO A 134 -1.03 -16.88 -8.64
CA PRO A 134 -1.59 -16.67 -7.32
C PRO A 134 -0.78 -17.30 -6.17
N LYS A 135 0.19 -18.16 -6.49
CA LYS A 135 1.15 -18.69 -5.52
C LYS A 135 2.32 -17.73 -5.23
N LYS A 136 2.54 -16.71 -6.07
CA LYS A 136 3.55 -15.68 -5.80
C LYS A 136 2.90 -14.52 -5.04
N PRO A 137 3.47 -14.12 -3.90
CA PRO A 137 2.94 -12.98 -3.16
C PRO A 137 3.07 -11.70 -3.98
N MET A 138 2.17 -10.75 -3.74
CA MET A 138 2.39 -9.37 -4.18
C MET A 138 3.55 -8.82 -3.36
N VAL A 139 4.49 -8.14 -4.02
CA VAL A 139 5.66 -7.54 -3.39
C VAL A 139 5.74 -6.06 -3.74
N TYR A 140 6.20 -5.27 -2.79
CA TYR A 140 6.65 -3.91 -3.03
C TYR A 140 8.18 -3.88 -3.11
N THR A 141 8.69 -3.33 -4.20
CA THR A 141 10.11 -3.19 -4.49
C THR A 141 10.45 -1.71 -4.57
N ASP A 142 11.45 -1.28 -3.86
CA ASP A 142 11.93 0.10 -3.90
C ASP A 142 12.72 0.42 -5.19
N THR A 143 13.26 1.61 -5.30
CA THR A 143 14.04 2.05 -6.48
C THR A 143 15.40 1.40 -6.58
N SER A 144 15.92 0.76 -5.53
CA SER A 144 17.16 -0.03 -5.57
C SER A 144 16.94 -1.44 -6.10
N GLY A 145 15.69 -1.87 -6.22
CA GLY A 145 15.30 -3.23 -6.59
C GLY A 145 15.14 -4.16 -5.40
N GLU A 146 15.23 -3.65 -4.19
CA GLU A 146 15.04 -4.43 -2.97
C GLU A 146 13.56 -4.62 -2.66
N VAL A 147 13.17 -5.85 -2.29
CA VAL A 147 11.80 -6.14 -1.84
C VAL A 147 11.67 -5.71 -0.39
N VAL A 148 10.87 -4.69 -0.17
CA VAL A 148 10.64 -4.08 1.16
C VAL A 148 9.45 -4.71 1.88
N LEU A 149 8.34 -4.94 1.18
CA LEU A 149 7.14 -5.54 1.74
C LEU A 149 6.64 -6.68 0.85
N SER A 150 6.09 -7.71 1.47
CA SER A 150 5.42 -8.82 0.79
C SER A 150 4.05 -9.08 1.41
N LEU A 151 3.04 -9.32 0.59
CA LEU A 151 1.73 -9.75 1.04
C LEU A 151 1.76 -11.25 1.27
N LYS A 152 1.62 -11.70 2.51
CA LYS A 152 1.85 -13.09 2.94
C LYS A 152 0.58 -13.89 3.15
N GLY A 153 -0.49 -13.25 3.58
CA GLY A 153 -1.72 -13.95 3.97
C GLY A 153 -2.96 -13.12 3.69
N PHE A 154 -4.04 -13.84 3.44
CA PHE A 154 -5.36 -13.29 3.21
C PHE A 154 -6.40 -14.16 3.93
N ALA A 155 -7.32 -13.54 4.68
CA ALA A 155 -8.44 -14.20 5.30
C ALA A 155 -9.67 -13.29 5.23
N GLY A 156 -10.64 -13.65 4.42
CA GLY A 156 -11.80 -12.80 4.17
C GLY A 156 -11.39 -11.45 3.55
N SER A 157 -11.60 -10.35 4.28
CA SER A 157 -11.20 -8.99 3.88
C SER A 157 -9.94 -8.50 4.59
N ALA A 158 -9.15 -9.40 5.20
CA ALA A 158 -7.94 -9.03 5.92
C ALA A 158 -6.68 -9.57 5.24
N CYS A 159 -5.65 -8.74 5.15
CA CYS A 159 -4.35 -9.06 4.58
C CYS A 159 -3.25 -8.86 5.61
N THR A 160 -2.26 -9.77 5.61
CA THR A 160 -1.03 -9.61 6.40
C THR A 160 0.14 -9.32 5.45
N LEU A 161 0.87 -8.25 5.73
CA LEU A 161 2.11 -7.90 5.06
C LEU A 161 3.29 -8.17 5.98
N VAL A 162 4.39 -8.61 5.40
CA VAL A 162 5.64 -8.93 6.10
C VAL A 162 6.79 -8.13 5.51
N ASN A 163 7.86 -7.95 6.28
CA ASN A 163 9.04 -7.24 5.82
C ASN A 163 9.89 -8.14 4.91
N GLY A 164 10.34 -7.60 3.78
CA GLY A 164 11.17 -8.31 2.81
C GLY A 164 10.45 -9.42 2.02
N PRO A 165 11.19 -10.18 1.19
CA PRO A 165 10.62 -11.19 0.30
C PRO A 165 10.12 -12.44 1.03
N ASP A 166 10.85 -12.86 2.06
CA ASP A 166 10.60 -14.08 2.83
C ASP A 166 10.40 -13.81 4.33
N GLY A 167 10.03 -12.58 4.66
CA GLY A 167 9.85 -12.13 6.03
C GLY A 167 8.90 -13.04 6.83
N THR A 168 9.27 -13.32 8.05
CA THR A 168 8.46 -14.06 9.03
C THR A 168 7.75 -13.12 9.99
N MET A 169 8.29 -11.91 10.17
CA MET A 169 7.74 -10.90 11.06
C MET A 169 6.69 -10.06 10.33
N ALA A 170 5.50 -9.96 10.90
CA ALA A 170 4.47 -9.11 10.37
C ALA A 170 4.90 -7.64 10.41
N ALA A 171 4.67 -6.93 9.31
CA ALA A 171 4.93 -5.50 9.17
C ALA A 171 3.64 -4.69 9.30
N ALA A 172 2.56 -5.20 8.74
CA ALA A 172 1.23 -4.60 8.84
C ALA A 172 0.13 -5.65 8.71
N VAL A 173 -1.04 -5.37 9.30
CA VAL A 173 -2.28 -6.07 9.06
C VAL A 173 -3.32 -5.07 8.58
N VAL A 174 -3.94 -5.34 7.44
CA VAL A 174 -4.99 -4.51 6.85
C VAL A 174 -6.30 -5.28 6.87
N GLU A 175 -7.36 -4.69 7.44
CA GLU A 175 -8.68 -5.28 7.58
C GLU A 175 -9.75 -4.42 6.91
N GLY A 176 -10.88 -5.02 6.56
CA GLY A 176 -12.00 -4.29 5.95
C GLY A 176 -11.66 -3.69 4.58
N VAL A 177 -10.71 -4.32 3.87
CA VAL A 177 -10.28 -3.85 2.55
C VAL A 177 -11.45 -3.99 1.58
N SER A 178 -11.69 -2.94 0.80
CA SER A 178 -12.69 -2.92 -0.27
C SER A 178 -12.02 -3.10 -1.63
N LEU A 179 -12.77 -3.72 -2.56
CA LEU A 179 -12.34 -3.83 -3.95
C LEU A 179 -12.19 -2.45 -4.58
N GLY A 180 -11.08 -2.25 -5.25
CA GLY A 180 -10.82 -1.05 -6.05
C GLY A 180 -10.21 0.11 -5.27
N PHE A 181 -9.99 1.19 -6.00
CA PHE A 181 -9.55 2.46 -5.46
C PHE A 181 -10.77 3.37 -5.21
N PRO A 182 -10.70 4.26 -4.23
CA PRO A 182 -9.57 4.62 -3.37
C PRO A 182 -9.34 3.62 -2.24
N LEU A 183 -8.21 3.78 -1.58
CA LEU A 183 -7.79 3.02 -0.40
C LEU A 183 -8.92 2.98 0.64
N ILE A 184 -9.37 1.79 1.02
CA ILE A 184 -10.38 1.61 2.07
C ILE A 184 -9.95 0.42 2.94
N GLY A 185 -9.97 0.63 4.24
CA GLY A 185 -9.63 -0.40 5.23
C GLY A 185 -8.99 0.18 6.48
N THR A 186 -8.77 -0.66 7.45
CA THR A 186 -8.05 -0.32 8.68
C THR A 186 -6.70 -1.02 8.67
N CYS A 187 -5.62 -0.23 8.79
CA CYS A 187 -4.25 -0.72 8.82
C CYS A 187 -3.69 -0.60 10.24
N THR A 188 -3.34 -1.73 10.83
CA THR A 188 -2.49 -1.79 12.03
C THR A 188 -1.08 -2.13 11.59
N PHE A 189 -0.09 -1.34 11.98
CA PHE A 189 1.26 -1.42 11.44
C PHE A 189 2.32 -1.23 12.51
N ALA A 190 3.49 -1.82 12.26
CA ALA A 190 4.66 -1.66 13.09
C ALA A 190 5.33 -0.30 12.84
N LYS A 191 6.11 0.18 13.80
CA LYS A 191 6.93 1.39 13.64
C LYS A 191 7.88 1.25 12.44
N GLY A 192 7.97 2.29 11.63
CA GLY A 192 8.80 2.33 10.41
C GLY A 192 8.14 1.77 9.15
N VAL A 193 6.93 1.24 9.23
CA VAL A 193 6.17 0.77 8.07
C VAL A 193 5.26 1.88 7.54
N ASP A 194 5.22 2.04 6.23
CA ASP A 194 4.29 2.97 5.58
C ASP A 194 2.89 2.34 5.48
N PRO A 195 1.89 2.86 6.22
CA PRO A 195 0.55 2.29 6.24
C PRO A 195 -0.21 2.50 4.92
N ILE A 196 0.14 3.52 4.13
CA ILE A 196 -0.52 3.75 2.84
C ILE A 196 -0.06 2.74 1.80
N MET A 197 1.21 2.34 1.84
CA MET A 197 1.69 1.23 1.02
C MET A 197 0.98 -0.07 1.37
N ALA A 198 0.81 -0.35 2.66
CA ALA A 198 0.09 -1.52 3.12
C ALA A 198 -1.37 -1.52 2.65
N LEU A 199 -2.08 -0.40 2.77
CA LEU A 199 -3.44 -0.21 2.27
C LEU A 199 -3.51 -0.36 0.75
N ALA A 200 -2.58 0.28 0.01
CA ALA A 200 -2.53 0.23 -1.45
C ALA A 200 -2.31 -1.18 -1.98
N MET A 201 -1.33 -1.90 -1.42
CA MET A 201 -1.04 -3.28 -1.80
C MET A 201 -2.22 -4.20 -1.53
N SER A 202 -2.88 -4.05 -0.38
CA SER A 202 -4.03 -4.87 -0.02
C SER A 202 -5.23 -4.60 -0.93
N SER A 203 -5.50 -3.33 -1.26
CA SER A 203 -6.57 -2.95 -2.20
C SER A 203 -6.30 -3.46 -3.62
N ALA A 204 -5.06 -3.32 -4.09
CA ALA A 204 -4.65 -3.81 -5.40
C ALA A 204 -4.74 -5.34 -5.50
N PHE A 205 -4.34 -6.06 -4.45
CA PHE A 205 -4.44 -7.52 -4.41
C PHE A 205 -5.89 -8.00 -4.54
N LEU A 206 -6.82 -7.38 -3.80
CA LEU A 206 -8.24 -7.75 -3.88
C LEU A 206 -8.84 -7.41 -5.24
N SER A 207 -8.42 -6.33 -5.89
CA SER A 207 -8.88 -5.97 -7.24
C SER A 207 -8.55 -7.04 -8.28
N ILE A 208 -7.46 -7.78 -8.07
CA ILE A 208 -7.03 -8.86 -8.97
C ILE A 208 -7.72 -10.17 -8.63
N SER A 209 -7.83 -10.49 -7.33
CA SER A 209 -8.40 -11.76 -6.87
C SER A 209 -9.92 -11.82 -6.96
N GLY A 210 -10.62 -10.69 -6.95
CA GLY A 210 -12.07 -10.60 -7.09
C GLY A 210 -12.59 -10.58 -8.53
N GLY A 211 -11.70 -10.53 -9.52
CA GLY A 211 -12.03 -10.56 -10.95
C GLY A 211 -11.80 -11.93 -11.63
N ALA A 212 -11.61 -12.99 -10.83
CA ALA A 212 -11.41 -14.36 -11.31
C ALA A 212 -12.63 -15.22 -11.00
#